data_c865dfcd2f5eb9475ae867ba7546aba7
#
_entry.id   c865dfcd2f5eb9475ae867ba7546aba7
#
_cell.length_a   1.000
_cell.length_b   1.000
_cell.length_c   1.000
_cell.angle_alpha   90.00
_cell.angle_beta   90.00
_cell.angle_gamma   90.00
#
_symmetry.space_group_name_H-M   'P 1'
#
loop_
_entity.id
_entity.type
_entity.pdbx_description
1 polymer ?
#
loop_
_entity_poly.entity_id
_entity_poly.type
_entity_poly.pdbx_seq_one_letter_code
_entity_poly.pdbx_strand_id
1 'polypeptide(L)'
;MTTADAVNRGRESFGRQAWGDAFAQLSAADREAPLEPEDLERLAVTAYLIGRDGDSIDVWARAYHVYLCLGDVARAARCAFWLGFGLMLKGEMAHGGGWLARAQRLLDDGGQDCMEQGVSTRAGRATEHG
;
A
#
# COMPACT_ATOMS: atom_id res chain seq x y z
N MET A 1 24.33 12.22 2.68
CA MET A 1 22.87 12.29 2.53
C MET A 1 22.22 11.24 3.39
N THR A 2 21.22 11.60 4.15
CA THR A 2 20.50 10.66 5.01
C THR A 2 19.33 10.05 4.26
N THR A 3 18.76 8.97 4.83
CA THR A 3 17.54 8.38 4.29
C THR A 3 16.41 9.40 4.24
N ALA A 4 16.30 10.24 5.30
CA ALA A 4 15.28 11.28 5.34
C ALA A 4 15.43 12.27 4.18
N ASP A 5 16.66 12.61 3.84
CA ASP A 5 16.91 13.52 2.71
C ASP A 5 16.49 12.90 1.40
N ALA A 6 16.78 11.60 1.21
CA ALA A 6 16.39 10.89 -0.01
C ALA A 6 14.87 10.81 -0.11
N VAL A 7 14.18 10.54 1.00
CA VAL A 7 12.72 10.50 1.02
C VAL A 7 12.14 11.86 0.65
N ASN A 8 12.68 12.93 1.23
CA ASN A 8 12.18 14.27 0.95
C ASN A 8 12.36 14.64 -0.52
N ARG A 9 13.51 14.28 -1.10
CA ARG A 9 13.72 14.50 -2.53
C ARG A 9 12.73 13.72 -3.38
N GLY A 10 12.47 12.47 -2.99
CA GLY A 10 11.49 11.66 -3.70
C GLY A 10 10.10 12.28 -3.65
N ARG A 11 9.71 12.81 -2.49
CA ARG A 11 8.41 13.46 -2.34
C ARG A 11 8.33 14.72 -3.21
N GLU A 12 9.41 15.49 -3.27
CA GLU A 12 9.46 16.69 -4.11
C GLU A 12 9.35 16.33 -5.58
N SER A 13 10.11 15.32 -6.01
CA SER A 13 10.06 14.86 -7.39
C SER A 13 8.68 14.34 -7.75
N PHE A 14 8.05 13.63 -6.81
CA PHE A 14 6.67 13.16 -6.99
C PHE A 14 5.73 14.35 -7.21
N GLY A 15 5.86 15.37 -6.38
CA GLY A 15 5.01 16.57 -6.49
C GLY A 15 5.20 17.31 -7.80
N ARG A 16 6.41 17.25 -8.37
CA ARG A 16 6.69 17.87 -9.68
C ARG A 16 6.36 16.94 -10.84
N GLN A 17 5.86 15.75 -10.55
CA GLN A 17 5.54 14.73 -11.56
C GLN A 17 6.80 14.24 -12.29
N ALA A 18 7.95 14.35 -11.66
CA ALA A 18 9.20 13.79 -12.18
C ALA A 18 9.27 12.32 -11.74
N TRP A 19 8.50 11.47 -12.41
CA TRP A 19 8.26 10.10 -11.95
C TRP A 19 9.53 9.25 -11.90
N GLY A 20 10.40 9.37 -12.90
CA GLY A 20 11.65 8.61 -12.90
C GLY A 20 12.56 8.99 -11.74
N ASP A 21 12.68 10.30 -11.47
CA ASP A 21 13.49 10.78 -10.37
C ASP A 21 12.89 10.35 -9.03
N ALA A 22 11.57 10.47 -8.91
CA ALA A 22 10.89 10.06 -7.68
C ALA A 22 11.11 8.57 -7.41
N PHE A 23 10.97 7.74 -8.45
CA PHE A 23 11.19 6.31 -8.31
C PHE A 23 12.61 6.01 -7.85
N ALA A 24 13.61 6.63 -8.48
CA ALA A 24 15.01 6.38 -8.16
C ALA A 24 15.31 6.80 -6.71
N GLN A 25 14.82 7.96 -6.31
CA GLN A 25 15.10 8.49 -4.98
C GLN A 25 14.39 7.71 -3.88
N LEU A 26 13.12 7.38 -4.09
CA LEU A 26 12.37 6.59 -3.11
C LEU A 26 12.90 5.17 -3.03
N SER A 27 13.27 4.56 -4.17
CA SER A 27 13.86 3.23 -4.17
C SER A 27 15.17 3.19 -3.42
N ALA A 28 16.01 4.21 -3.61
CA ALA A 28 17.29 4.28 -2.91
C ALA A 28 17.07 4.40 -1.40
N ALA A 29 16.12 5.24 -1.00
CA ALA A 29 15.79 5.39 0.41
C ALA A 29 15.28 4.09 1.01
N ASP A 30 14.44 3.38 0.27
CA ASP A 30 13.85 2.12 0.73
C ASP A 30 14.92 1.04 0.96
N ARG A 31 15.99 1.06 0.15
CA ARG A 31 17.07 0.10 0.32
C ARG A 31 17.85 0.32 1.60
N GLU A 32 17.84 1.53 2.12
CA GLU A 32 18.55 1.85 3.36
C GLU A 32 17.71 1.61 4.59
N ALA A 33 16.42 1.94 4.52
CA ALA A 33 15.49 1.71 5.61
C ALA A 33 14.08 1.66 5.05
N PRO A 34 13.21 0.76 5.57
CA PRO A 34 11.85 0.64 5.04
C PRO A 34 11.13 1.98 5.06
N LEU A 35 10.43 2.28 3.97
CA LEU A 35 9.67 3.51 3.84
C LEU A 35 8.41 3.48 4.70
N GLU A 36 7.94 4.67 5.08
CA GLU A 36 6.61 4.82 5.65
C GLU A 36 5.56 4.40 4.62
N PRO A 37 4.39 3.90 5.05
CA PRO A 37 3.42 3.38 4.09
C PRO A 37 2.97 4.41 3.05
N GLU A 38 2.86 5.68 3.42
CA GLU A 38 2.51 6.71 2.45
C GLU A 38 3.57 6.84 1.35
N ASP A 39 4.83 6.68 1.72
CA ASP A 39 5.91 6.74 0.74
C ASP A 39 5.97 5.46 -0.10
N LEU A 40 5.58 4.32 0.47
CA LEU A 40 5.42 3.10 -0.32
C LEU A 40 4.37 3.29 -1.39
N GLU A 41 3.25 3.96 -1.07
CA GLU A 41 2.23 4.25 -2.06
C GLU A 41 2.80 5.12 -3.19
N ARG A 42 3.56 6.16 -2.83
CA ARG A 42 4.19 7.01 -3.85
C ARG A 42 5.14 6.20 -4.72
N LEU A 43 5.92 5.33 -4.12
CA LEU A 43 6.84 4.47 -4.87
C LEU A 43 6.08 3.55 -5.82
N ALA A 44 4.98 2.96 -5.35
CA ALA A 44 4.17 2.07 -6.19
C ALA A 44 3.59 2.82 -7.38
N VAL A 45 3.08 4.04 -7.15
CA VAL A 45 2.51 4.87 -8.22
C VAL A 45 3.59 5.22 -9.25
N THR A 46 4.78 5.65 -8.79
CA THR A 46 5.84 6.01 -9.71
C THR A 46 6.32 4.81 -10.51
N ALA A 47 6.39 3.63 -9.88
CA ALA A 47 6.79 2.41 -10.58
C ALA A 47 5.81 2.12 -11.71
N TYR A 48 4.52 2.25 -11.44
CA TYR A 48 3.49 2.03 -12.46
C TYR A 48 3.65 3.03 -13.61
N LEU A 49 3.84 4.30 -13.27
CA LEU A 49 3.89 5.37 -14.27
C LEU A 49 5.11 5.30 -15.18
N ILE A 50 6.20 4.68 -14.71
CA ILE A 50 7.39 4.50 -15.56
C ILE A 50 7.45 3.11 -16.18
N GLY A 51 6.36 2.34 -16.08
CA GLY A 51 6.26 1.06 -16.76
C GLY A 51 6.85 -0.13 -16.00
N ARG A 52 7.13 0.02 -14.72
CA ARG A 52 7.67 -1.09 -13.89
C ARG A 52 6.52 -1.74 -13.12
N ASP A 53 5.63 -2.39 -13.85
CA ASP A 53 4.39 -2.91 -13.29
C ASP A 53 4.62 -3.95 -12.19
N GLY A 54 5.59 -4.84 -12.38
CA GLY A 54 5.90 -5.85 -11.38
C GLY A 54 6.36 -5.23 -10.06
N ASP A 55 7.21 -4.21 -10.15
CA ASP A 55 7.67 -3.51 -8.96
C ASP A 55 6.51 -2.79 -8.28
N SER A 56 5.63 -2.20 -9.07
CA SER A 56 4.47 -1.51 -8.53
C SER A 56 3.59 -2.46 -7.71
N ILE A 57 3.32 -3.64 -8.27
CA ILE A 57 2.50 -4.65 -7.60
C ILE A 57 3.14 -5.07 -6.28
N ASP A 58 4.45 -5.33 -6.30
CA ASP A 58 5.17 -5.74 -5.10
C ASP A 58 5.10 -4.68 -4.01
N VAL A 59 5.27 -3.41 -4.39
CA VAL A 59 5.26 -2.32 -3.42
C VAL A 59 3.85 -2.10 -2.87
N TRP A 60 2.81 -2.21 -3.71
CA TRP A 60 1.43 -2.13 -3.23
C TRP A 60 1.15 -3.22 -2.20
N ALA A 61 1.67 -4.44 -2.42
CA ALA A 61 1.49 -5.52 -1.46
C ALA A 61 2.15 -5.19 -0.12
N ARG A 62 3.34 -4.61 -0.15
CA ARG A 62 4.02 -4.20 1.07
C ARG A 62 3.22 -3.14 1.82
N ALA A 63 2.73 -2.14 1.10
CA ALA A 63 1.93 -1.08 1.72
C ALA A 63 0.67 -1.65 2.35
N TYR A 64 0.02 -2.58 1.66
CA TYR A 64 -1.16 -3.26 2.16
C TYR A 64 -0.88 -3.90 3.52
N HIS A 65 0.20 -4.68 3.62
CA HIS A 65 0.53 -5.36 4.87
C HIS A 65 0.86 -4.39 5.99
N VAL A 66 1.57 -3.31 5.68
CA VAL A 66 1.90 -2.31 6.69
C VAL A 66 0.64 -1.65 7.24
N TYR A 67 -0.28 -1.26 6.36
CA TYR A 67 -1.52 -0.63 6.81
C TYR A 67 -2.36 -1.59 7.65
N LEU A 68 -2.40 -2.88 7.28
CA LEU A 68 -3.12 -3.86 8.10
C LEU A 68 -2.51 -3.97 9.49
N CYS A 69 -1.19 -3.99 9.57
CA CYS A 69 -0.51 -4.06 10.86
C CYS A 69 -0.78 -2.83 11.71
N LEU A 70 -0.98 -1.69 11.07
CA LEU A 70 -1.28 -0.44 11.78
C LEU A 70 -2.76 -0.31 12.13
N GLY A 71 -3.59 -1.22 11.64
CA GLY A 71 -5.03 -1.16 11.88
C GLY A 71 -5.76 -0.19 10.97
N ASP A 72 -5.09 0.32 9.93
CA ASP A 72 -5.71 1.26 8.99
C ASP A 72 -6.34 0.46 7.86
N VAL A 73 -7.53 -0.06 8.12
CA VAL A 73 -8.22 -0.96 7.21
C VAL A 73 -8.61 -0.27 5.91
N ALA A 74 -9.04 0.99 5.99
CA ALA A 74 -9.45 1.72 4.79
C ALA A 74 -8.31 1.87 3.81
N ARG A 75 -7.11 2.22 4.30
CA ARG A 75 -5.96 2.38 3.43
C ARG A 75 -5.43 1.04 2.94
N ALA A 76 -5.52 0.00 3.78
CA ALA A 76 -5.16 -1.35 3.35
C ALA A 76 -6.06 -1.79 2.20
N ALA A 77 -7.36 -1.53 2.31
CA ALA A 77 -8.30 -1.87 1.23
C ALA A 77 -7.97 -1.13 -0.05
N ARG A 78 -7.58 0.14 0.06
CA ARG A 78 -7.19 0.91 -1.12
C ARG A 78 -5.96 0.28 -1.81
N CYS A 79 -4.98 -0.13 -1.00
CA CYS A 79 -3.79 -0.79 -1.56
C CYS A 79 -4.15 -2.11 -2.23
N ALA A 80 -5.05 -2.89 -1.61
CA ALA A 80 -5.51 -4.15 -2.19
C ALA A 80 -6.23 -3.91 -3.51
N PHE A 81 -7.01 -2.83 -3.60
CA PHE A 81 -7.69 -2.47 -4.83
C PHE A 81 -6.69 -2.20 -5.96
N TRP A 82 -5.70 -1.35 -5.69
CA TRP A 82 -4.72 -1.01 -6.73
C TRP A 82 -3.86 -2.20 -7.12
N LEU A 83 -3.54 -3.06 -6.14
CA LEU A 83 -2.81 -4.28 -6.41
C LEU A 83 -3.61 -5.20 -7.34
N GLY A 84 -4.89 -5.40 -7.02
CA GLY A 84 -5.76 -6.23 -7.84
C GLY A 84 -5.93 -5.67 -9.24
N PHE A 85 -6.12 -4.36 -9.34
CA PHE A 85 -6.27 -3.70 -10.61
C PHE A 85 -5.02 -3.87 -11.48
N GLY A 86 -3.83 -3.71 -10.86
CA GLY A 86 -2.56 -3.91 -11.57
C GLY A 86 -2.41 -5.32 -12.09
N LEU A 87 -2.80 -6.32 -11.29
CA LEU A 87 -2.74 -7.71 -11.73
C LEU A 87 -3.67 -7.96 -12.90
N MET A 88 -4.88 -7.37 -12.87
CA MET A 88 -5.82 -7.53 -13.97
C MET A 88 -5.29 -6.90 -15.25
N LEU A 89 -4.62 -5.77 -15.14
CA LEU A 89 -4.02 -5.13 -16.32
C LEU A 89 -2.92 -5.99 -16.92
N LYS A 90 -2.27 -6.82 -16.11
CA LYS A 90 -1.26 -7.76 -16.61
C LYS A 90 -1.88 -9.04 -17.16
N GLY A 91 -3.18 -9.17 -17.10
CA GLY A 91 -3.87 -10.35 -17.60
C GLY A 91 -4.09 -11.44 -16.56
N GLU A 92 -3.75 -11.19 -15.29
CA GLU A 92 -3.92 -12.18 -14.23
C GLU A 92 -5.28 -11.95 -13.55
N MET A 93 -6.33 -12.27 -14.30
CA MET A 93 -7.69 -11.90 -13.90
C MET A 93 -8.14 -12.58 -12.60
N ALA A 94 -7.85 -13.87 -12.44
CA ALA A 94 -8.27 -14.58 -11.24
C ALA A 94 -7.55 -14.06 -10.01
N HIS A 95 -6.25 -13.82 -10.12
CA HIS A 95 -5.45 -13.31 -9.01
C HIS A 95 -5.87 -11.88 -8.66
N GLY A 96 -6.04 -11.05 -9.69
CA GLY A 96 -6.49 -9.67 -9.48
C GLY A 96 -7.89 -9.61 -8.88
N GLY A 97 -8.79 -10.47 -9.35
CA GLY A 97 -10.13 -10.54 -8.81
C GLY A 97 -10.15 -10.94 -7.35
N GLY A 98 -9.22 -11.83 -6.94
CA GLY A 98 -9.09 -12.21 -5.54
C GLY A 98 -8.71 -11.03 -4.66
N TRP A 99 -7.80 -10.19 -5.13
CA TRP A 99 -7.40 -8.99 -4.39
C TRP A 99 -8.54 -7.97 -4.31
N LEU A 100 -9.29 -7.80 -5.40
CA LEU A 100 -10.44 -6.89 -5.38
C LEU A 100 -11.50 -7.37 -4.40
N ALA A 101 -11.75 -8.69 -4.37
CA ALA A 101 -12.69 -9.25 -3.40
C ALA A 101 -12.21 -9.04 -1.97
N ARG A 102 -10.91 -9.17 -1.74
CA ARG A 102 -10.33 -8.92 -0.42
C ARG A 102 -10.51 -7.46 -0.01
N ALA A 103 -10.29 -6.53 -0.94
CA ALA A 103 -10.50 -5.12 -0.67
C ALA A 103 -11.94 -4.85 -0.28
N GLN A 104 -12.88 -5.46 -1.00
CA GLN A 104 -14.30 -5.29 -0.70
C GLN A 104 -14.64 -5.82 0.68
N ARG A 105 -14.14 -7.01 1.02
CA ARG A 105 -14.40 -7.58 2.34
C ARG A 105 -13.85 -6.71 3.47
N LEU A 106 -12.67 -6.11 3.26
CA LEU A 106 -12.10 -5.22 4.26
C LEU A 106 -12.99 -4.00 4.49
N LEU A 107 -13.53 -3.43 3.41
CA LEU A 107 -14.40 -2.28 3.53
C LEU A 107 -15.72 -2.64 4.21
N ASP A 108 -16.27 -3.82 3.88
CA ASP A 108 -17.55 -4.24 4.44
C ASP A 108 -17.43 -4.61 5.91
N ASP A 109 -16.40 -5.35 6.27
CA ASP A 109 -16.26 -5.91 7.62
C ASP A 109 -15.32 -5.10 8.49
N GLY A 110 -14.25 -4.60 7.87
CA GLY A 110 -13.14 -4.01 8.60
C GLY A 110 -13.47 -2.72 9.30
N GLY A 111 -14.41 -1.96 8.76
CA GLY A 111 -14.79 -0.70 9.39
C GLY A 111 -15.30 -0.91 10.80
N GLN A 112 -16.00 -2.01 11.02
CA GLN A 112 -16.50 -2.36 12.34
C GLN A 112 -15.40 -2.96 13.21
N ASP A 113 -14.61 -3.85 12.62
CA ASP A 113 -13.53 -4.51 13.35
C ASP A 113 -12.49 -3.53 13.84
N CYS A 114 -12.22 -2.51 13.07
CA CYS A 114 -11.28 -1.48 13.47
C CYS A 114 -11.64 -0.84 14.79
N MET A 115 -12.91 -0.67 15.03
CA MET A 115 -13.37 -0.04 16.25
C MET A 115 -13.11 -0.92 17.45
N GLU A 116 -13.12 -2.23 17.24
CA GLU A 116 -12.98 -3.19 18.33
C GLU A 116 -11.54 -3.58 18.56
N GLN A 117 -10.81 -3.77 17.50
CA GLN A 117 -9.45 -4.24 17.60
C GLN A 117 -8.47 -3.15 17.97
N GLY A 118 -8.81 -2.00 17.60
CA GLY A 118 -7.95 -0.94 18.02
C GLY A 118 -7.61 -1.16 19.42
N VAL A 119 -8.31 -2.06 19.64
CA VAL A 119 -8.11 -2.59 20.82
C VAL A 119 -7.90 -3.99 20.97
N SER A 120 -8.38 -4.21 20.63
CA SER A 120 -8.51 -5.24 20.48
C SER A 120 -8.63 -5.93 20.18
N THR A 121 -8.85 -5.88 20.33
CA THR A 121 -9.14 -6.49 19.74
C THR A 121 -9.56 -7.07 19.70
N ARG A 122 -9.88 -7.05 20.07
CA ARG A 122 -10.59 -7.49 19.75
C ARG A 122 -10.86 -8.21 19.94
N ALA A 123 -10.84 -8.31 20.76
CA ALA A 123 -11.32 -8.89 20.65
C ALA A 123 -11.90 -9.35 20.62
N GLY A 124 -12.22 -8.87 21.01
CA GLY A 124 -12.75 -9.32 20.67
C GLY A 124 -13.27 -9.49 20.61
N ARG A 125 -13.59 -9.21 20.57
CA ARG A 125 -14.22 -9.33 20.03
C ARG A 125 -14.70 -9.85 20.03
N ALA A 126 -14.65 -9.76 20.63
CA ALA A 126 -15.18 -10.14 20.30
C ALA A 126 -15.94 -10.26 20.42
N THR A 127 -16.07 -10.02 20.93
CA THR A 127 -16.72 -10.07 20.70
C THR A 127 -17.43 -9.86 20.54
N GLU A 128 -17.32 -9.35 20.56
CA GLU A 128 -17.77 -9.15 20.01
C GLU A 128 -18.01 -9.34 19.60
N HIS A 129 -18.10 -9.11 19.85
CA HIS A 129 -18.22 -9.28 19.01
C HIS A 129 -18.05 -9.66 18.70
N GLY A 130 -17.95 -9.51 19.39
CA GLY A 130 -17.49 -9.90 18.75
C GLY A 130 -17.48 -10.03 18.55
#